data_db55eb927860ef8ce96d9519c796a894
#
_entry.id   db55eb927860ef8ce96d9519c796a894
#
_cell.length_a   1.000
_cell.length_b   1.000
_cell.length_c   1.000
_cell.angle_alpha   90.00
_cell.angle_beta   90.00
_cell.angle_gamma   90.00
#
_symmetry.space_group_name_H-M   'P 1'
#
loop_
_entity.id
_entity.type
_entity.pdbx_description
1 polymer ?
#
loop_
_entity_poly.entity_id
_entity_poly.type
_entity_poly.pdbx_seq_one_letter_code
_entity_poly.pdbx_strand_id
1 'polypeptide(L)'
;TVVFGLIVLVTGPLWARKAWGVWWQWDARLTSTLLMWMIFAAYLLVRRFGGPGAEKLAAAMAVFGMANVPFVYVSVNIWRTIHPTTRVVPTLAPGMRGVFWFAVLAFMVLFALLLALRARLEARRAEVEELYLMVEED
;
A
#
# COMPACT_ATOMS: atom_id res chain seq x y z
N THR A 1 -4.34 1.43 3.32
CA THR A 1 -3.55 0.25 2.91
C THR A 1 -3.92 -0.97 3.75
N VAL A 2 -3.84 -0.93 5.10
CA VAL A 2 -4.03 -2.11 5.97
C VAL A 2 -5.41 -2.74 5.85
N VAL A 3 -6.50 -1.94 5.89
CA VAL A 3 -7.87 -2.44 5.76
C VAL A 3 -8.09 -3.14 4.40
N PHE A 4 -7.74 -2.48 3.30
CA PHE A 4 -7.89 -3.07 1.97
C PHE A 4 -6.97 -4.28 1.76
N GLY A 5 -5.76 -4.25 2.33
CA GLY A 5 -4.87 -5.39 2.30
C GLY A 5 -5.43 -6.60 3.06
N LEU A 6 -6.06 -6.37 4.22
CA LEU A 6 -6.74 -7.43 4.97
C LEU A 6 -7.92 -8.01 4.16
N ILE A 7 -8.72 -7.17 3.53
CA ILE A 7 -9.81 -7.61 2.66
C ILE A 7 -9.27 -8.52 1.56
N VAL A 8 -8.18 -8.13 0.89
CA VAL A 8 -7.53 -8.95 -0.16
C VAL A 8 -7.04 -10.28 0.41
N LEU A 9 -6.39 -10.27 1.58
CA LEU A 9 -5.86 -11.48 2.23
C LEU A 9 -6.95 -12.45 2.70
N VAL A 10 -8.16 -11.97 2.97
CA VAL A 10 -9.31 -12.80 3.34
C VAL A 10 -10.08 -13.27 2.10
N THR A 11 -10.40 -12.36 1.19
CA THR A 11 -11.22 -12.68 0.01
C THR A 11 -10.45 -13.43 -1.06
N GLY A 12 -9.13 -13.21 -1.16
CA GLY A 12 -8.25 -13.89 -2.11
C GLY A 12 -8.27 -15.42 -1.96
N PRO A 13 -8.01 -15.98 -0.76
CA PRO A 13 -8.14 -17.40 -0.49
C PRO A 13 -9.53 -17.99 -0.76
N LEU A 14 -10.59 -17.26 -0.43
CA LEU A 14 -11.97 -17.69 -0.74
C LEU A 14 -12.18 -17.85 -2.24
N TRP A 15 -11.68 -16.90 -3.02
CA TRP A 15 -11.72 -16.99 -4.48
C TRP A 15 -10.80 -18.10 -5.03
N ALA A 16 -9.57 -18.20 -4.49
CA ALA A 16 -8.57 -19.19 -4.91
C ALA A 16 -9.07 -20.62 -4.71
N ARG A 17 -9.79 -20.87 -3.61
CA ARG A 17 -10.41 -22.18 -3.37
C ARG A 17 -11.34 -22.59 -4.50
N LYS A 18 -12.14 -21.64 -4.99
CA LYS A 18 -13.09 -21.92 -6.08
C LYS A 18 -12.41 -21.99 -7.45
N ALA A 19 -11.44 -21.11 -7.71
CA ALA A 19 -10.78 -20.97 -9.02
C ALA A 19 -9.68 -22.03 -9.25
N TRP A 20 -8.93 -22.38 -8.18
CA TRP A 20 -7.73 -23.22 -8.26
C TRP A 20 -7.75 -24.44 -7.33
N GLY A 21 -8.79 -24.62 -6.54
CA GLY A 21 -8.94 -25.77 -5.63
C GLY A 21 -8.12 -25.66 -4.33
N VAL A 22 -7.36 -24.60 -4.11
CA VAL A 22 -6.49 -24.39 -2.95
C VAL A 22 -6.85 -23.11 -2.22
N TRP A 23 -6.70 -23.12 -0.89
CA TRP A 23 -6.96 -21.93 -0.07
C TRP A 23 -5.79 -20.95 -0.08
N TRP A 24 -4.58 -21.49 -0.02
CA TRP A 24 -3.35 -20.70 0.08
C TRP A 24 -2.18 -21.52 -0.48
N GLN A 25 -1.28 -20.82 -1.16
CA GLN A 25 0.04 -21.37 -1.51
C GLN A 25 1.11 -20.33 -1.14
N TRP A 26 2.24 -20.84 -0.65
CA TRP A 26 3.40 -20.00 -0.33
C TRP A 26 4.18 -19.67 -1.61
N ASP A 27 3.51 -19.07 -2.55
CA ASP A 27 4.15 -18.53 -3.75
C ASP A 27 4.68 -17.10 -3.52
N ALA A 28 5.52 -16.63 -4.44
CA ALA A 28 6.18 -15.34 -4.29
C ALA A 28 5.17 -14.18 -4.17
N ARG A 29 4.05 -14.22 -4.89
CA ARG A 29 3.05 -13.16 -4.87
C ARG A 29 2.25 -13.12 -3.58
N LEU A 30 1.73 -14.27 -3.15
CA LEU A 30 0.94 -14.33 -1.92
C LEU A 30 1.79 -14.03 -0.70
N THR A 31 3.00 -14.58 -0.64
CA THR A 31 3.95 -14.35 0.46
C THR A 31 4.38 -12.88 0.54
N SER A 32 4.72 -12.26 -0.59
CA SER A 32 5.12 -10.83 -0.61
C SER A 32 3.93 -9.89 -0.32
N THR A 33 2.72 -10.26 -0.72
CA THR A 33 1.49 -9.51 -0.38
C THR A 33 1.23 -9.56 1.13
N LEU A 34 1.36 -10.75 1.75
CA LEU A 34 1.24 -10.89 3.20
C LEU A 34 2.31 -10.09 3.92
N LEU A 35 3.58 -10.19 3.48
CA LEU A 35 4.69 -9.40 4.04
C LEU A 35 4.44 -7.90 3.94
N MET A 36 3.98 -7.43 2.79
CA MET A 36 3.61 -6.01 2.59
C MET A 36 2.53 -5.57 3.60
N TRP A 37 1.50 -6.38 3.79
CA TRP A 37 0.46 -6.09 4.77
C TRP A 37 1.02 -6.04 6.19
N MET A 38 1.87 -7.00 6.58
CA MET A 38 2.51 -7.03 7.89
C MET A 38 3.40 -5.79 8.14
N ILE A 39 4.16 -5.34 7.13
CA ILE A 39 4.99 -4.13 7.22
C ILE A 39 4.12 -2.91 7.52
N PHE A 40 3.01 -2.72 6.80
CA PHE A 40 2.12 -1.58 7.03
C PHE A 40 1.32 -1.68 8.33
N ALA A 41 0.97 -2.88 8.79
CA ALA A 41 0.38 -3.09 10.10
C ALA A 41 1.38 -2.74 11.22
N ALA A 42 2.60 -3.23 11.12
CA ALA A 42 3.68 -2.90 12.06
C ALA A 42 4.03 -1.39 12.03
N TYR A 43 4.05 -0.76 10.86
CA TYR A 43 4.19 0.70 10.72
C TYR A 43 3.15 1.45 11.55
N LEU A 44 1.86 1.05 11.50
CA LEU A 44 0.82 1.70 12.30
C LEU A 44 1.01 1.49 13.80
N LEU A 45 1.45 0.29 14.21
CA LEU A 45 1.74 -0.01 15.61
C LEU A 45 2.92 0.84 16.13
N VAL A 46 4.00 0.91 15.37
CA VAL A 46 5.17 1.75 15.70
C VAL A 46 4.77 3.21 15.80
N ARG A 47 3.98 3.72 14.87
CA ARG A 47 3.50 5.12 14.93
C ARG A 47 2.60 5.40 16.13
N ARG A 48 1.83 4.43 16.57
CA ARG A 48 0.88 4.63 17.67
C ARG A 48 1.51 4.43 19.05
N PHE A 49 2.47 3.50 19.17
CA PHE A 49 2.97 3.03 20.46
C PHE A 49 4.49 3.18 20.64
N GLY A 50 5.22 3.59 19.61
CA GLY A 50 6.69 3.52 19.58
C GLY A 50 7.40 4.60 20.42
N GLY A 51 6.69 5.60 20.95
CA GLY A 51 7.29 6.66 21.77
C GLY A 51 8.27 7.58 21.00
N PRO A 52 9.02 8.43 21.71
CA PRO A 52 9.99 9.35 21.13
C PRO A 52 11.06 8.61 20.31
N GLY A 53 11.32 9.09 19.10
CA GLY A 53 12.33 8.49 18.20
C GLY A 53 11.82 7.37 17.30
N ALA A 54 10.60 6.86 17.51
CA ALA A 54 9.99 5.86 16.63
C ALA A 54 9.65 6.37 15.22
N GLU A 55 9.66 7.66 15.02
CA GLU A 55 9.32 8.30 13.74
C GLU A 55 10.25 7.90 12.60
N LYS A 56 11.56 7.81 12.87
CA LYS A 56 12.56 7.37 11.89
C LYS A 56 12.33 5.91 11.48
N LEU A 57 12.03 5.04 12.46
CA LEU A 57 11.72 3.64 12.21
C LEU A 57 10.42 3.53 11.39
N ALA A 58 9.37 4.25 11.76
CA ALA A 58 8.13 4.29 11.03
C ALA A 58 8.32 4.79 9.58
N ALA A 59 9.12 5.84 9.38
CA ALA A 59 9.45 6.33 8.04
C ALA A 59 10.19 5.28 7.21
N ALA A 60 11.19 4.61 7.78
CA ALA A 60 11.91 3.53 7.11
C ALA A 60 10.97 2.37 6.72
N MET A 61 10.07 1.96 7.61
CA MET A 61 9.07 0.93 7.33
C MET A 61 8.10 1.35 6.22
N ALA A 62 7.68 2.61 6.18
CA ALA A 62 6.82 3.12 5.11
C ALA A 62 7.52 3.07 3.74
N VAL A 63 8.78 3.49 3.67
CA VAL A 63 9.60 3.44 2.45
C VAL A 63 9.80 2.00 1.99
N PHE A 64 10.16 1.10 2.92
CA PHE A 64 10.34 -0.32 2.62
C PHE A 64 9.04 -0.98 2.16
N GLY A 65 7.91 -0.70 2.82
CA GLY A 65 6.60 -1.18 2.40
C GLY A 65 6.20 -0.67 1.01
N MET A 66 6.51 0.58 0.70
CA MET A 66 6.26 1.15 -0.63
C MET A 66 7.12 0.50 -1.71
N ALA A 67 8.40 0.22 -1.42
CA ALA A 67 9.29 -0.50 -2.34
C ALA A 67 8.82 -1.95 -2.60
N ASN A 68 8.12 -2.57 -1.64
CA ASN A 68 7.57 -3.91 -1.83
C ASN A 68 6.37 -3.96 -2.81
N VAL A 69 5.69 -2.84 -3.06
CA VAL A 69 4.54 -2.80 -3.99
C VAL A 69 4.93 -3.22 -5.41
N PRO A 70 5.92 -2.59 -6.08
CA PRO A 70 6.36 -3.05 -7.40
C PRO A 70 6.93 -4.48 -7.37
N PHE A 71 7.56 -4.90 -6.27
CA PHE A 71 8.05 -6.26 -6.11
C PHE A 71 6.92 -7.29 -6.17
N VAL A 72 5.81 -7.08 -5.44
CA VAL A 72 4.61 -7.94 -5.51
C VAL A 72 4.10 -8.04 -6.95
N TYR A 73 4.07 -6.91 -7.67
CA TYR A 73 3.59 -6.88 -9.05
C TYR A 73 4.50 -7.69 -10.00
N VAL A 74 5.82 -7.56 -9.86
CA VAL A 74 6.80 -8.20 -10.77
C VAL A 74 7.06 -9.66 -10.38
N SER A 75 6.81 -10.05 -9.13
CA SER A 75 7.12 -11.38 -8.59
C SER A 75 6.57 -12.54 -9.43
N VAL A 76 5.38 -12.39 -10.01
CA VAL A 76 4.75 -13.42 -10.87
C VAL A 76 5.46 -13.65 -12.21
N ASN A 77 6.29 -12.72 -12.63
CA ASN A 77 7.07 -12.83 -13.86
C ASN A 77 8.46 -13.45 -13.62
N ILE A 78 8.92 -13.45 -12.37
CA ILE A 78 10.26 -13.93 -11.99
C ILE A 78 10.18 -15.35 -11.42
N TRP A 79 9.19 -15.60 -10.57
CA TRP A 79 9.04 -16.90 -9.90
C TRP A 79 7.81 -17.65 -10.36
N ARG A 80 7.86 -18.97 -10.23
CA ARG A 80 6.69 -19.82 -10.47
C ARG A 80 5.61 -19.53 -9.42
N THR A 81 4.39 -19.32 -9.88
CA THR A 81 3.21 -19.01 -9.07
C THR A 81 1.97 -19.56 -9.75
N ILE A 82 0.90 -19.77 -8.97
CA ILE A 82 -0.42 -20.11 -9.52
C ILE A 82 -1.11 -18.90 -10.14
N HIS A 83 -0.63 -17.69 -9.86
CA HIS A 83 -1.19 -16.47 -10.43
C HIS A 83 -0.79 -16.32 -11.90
N PRO A 84 -1.70 -15.83 -12.76
CA PRO A 84 -1.34 -15.53 -14.13
C PRO A 84 -0.30 -14.40 -14.19
N THR A 85 0.55 -14.45 -15.21
CA THR A 85 1.52 -13.39 -15.47
C THR A 85 0.83 -12.04 -15.72
N THR A 86 1.50 -10.95 -15.35
CA THR A 86 0.95 -9.58 -15.44
C THR A 86 0.89 -9.06 -16.89
N ARG A 87 0.03 -9.67 -17.68
CA ARG A 87 -0.21 -9.30 -19.09
C ARG A 87 -1.57 -8.65 -19.33
N VAL A 88 -2.31 -8.32 -18.26
CA VAL A 88 -3.69 -7.83 -18.38
C VAL A 88 -3.76 -6.55 -19.18
N VAL A 89 -2.90 -5.56 -18.90
CA VAL A 89 -2.95 -4.26 -19.58
C VAL A 89 -2.68 -4.37 -21.09
N PRO A 90 -1.65 -5.08 -21.57
CA PRO A 90 -1.43 -5.27 -23.01
C PRO A 90 -2.55 -6.03 -23.72
N THR A 91 -3.26 -6.92 -22.99
CA THR A 91 -4.28 -7.80 -23.59
C THR A 91 -5.71 -7.28 -23.45
N LEU A 92 -5.90 -6.07 -22.88
CA LEU A 92 -7.21 -5.44 -22.76
C LEU A 92 -7.87 -5.26 -24.15
N ALA A 93 -9.14 -5.65 -24.23
CA ALA A 93 -9.95 -5.37 -25.43
C ALA A 93 -10.00 -3.86 -25.71
N PRO A 94 -10.05 -3.44 -26.99
CA PRO A 94 -10.00 -2.02 -27.35
C PRO A 94 -11.04 -1.16 -26.61
N GLY A 95 -12.28 -1.65 -26.45
CA GLY A 95 -13.33 -0.93 -25.73
C GLY A 95 -13.08 -0.78 -24.22
N MET A 96 -12.25 -1.61 -23.60
CA MET A 96 -11.92 -1.53 -22.18
C MET A 96 -10.72 -0.62 -21.89
N ARG A 97 -9.88 -0.33 -22.89
CA ARG A 97 -8.65 0.45 -22.68
C ARG A 97 -8.94 1.88 -22.22
N GLY A 98 -9.94 2.53 -22.83
CA GLY A 98 -10.34 3.89 -22.46
C GLY A 98 -10.83 3.96 -21.00
N VAL A 99 -11.70 3.04 -20.61
CA VAL A 99 -12.21 2.95 -19.24
C VAL A 99 -11.09 2.68 -18.23
N PHE A 100 -10.17 1.77 -18.57
CA PHE A 100 -9.01 1.46 -17.72
C PHE A 100 -8.12 2.69 -17.49
N TRP A 101 -7.73 3.39 -18.55
CA TRP A 101 -6.85 4.56 -18.43
C TRP A 101 -7.56 5.75 -17.77
N PHE A 102 -8.86 5.91 -18.00
CA PHE A 102 -9.65 6.90 -17.26
C PHE A 102 -9.66 6.59 -15.76
N ALA A 103 -9.85 5.33 -15.35
CA ALA A 103 -9.79 4.94 -13.95
C ALA A 103 -8.39 5.17 -13.34
N VAL A 104 -7.32 4.84 -14.08
CA VAL A 104 -5.94 5.12 -13.64
C VAL A 104 -5.76 6.61 -13.40
N LEU A 105 -6.17 7.47 -14.34
CA LEU A 105 -6.08 8.92 -14.20
C LEU A 105 -6.87 9.42 -12.99
N ALA A 106 -8.11 8.96 -12.81
CA ALA A 106 -8.94 9.34 -11.66
C ALA A 106 -8.29 8.98 -10.32
N PHE A 107 -7.70 7.78 -10.21
CA PHE A 107 -6.96 7.38 -9.00
C PHE A 107 -5.67 8.18 -8.81
N MET A 108 -4.96 8.55 -9.87
CA MET A 108 -3.77 9.41 -9.78
C MET A 108 -4.12 10.81 -9.29
N VAL A 109 -5.22 11.39 -9.79
CA VAL A 109 -5.73 12.70 -9.33
C VAL A 109 -6.14 12.62 -7.86
N LEU A 110 -6.89 11.59 -7.46
CA LEU A 110 -7.26 11.37 -6.07
C LEU A 110 -6.03 11.23 -5.18
N PHE A 111 -5.03 10.45 -5.60
CA PHE A 111 -3.77 10.31 -4.87
C PHE A 111 -3.05 11.65 -4.69
N ALA A 112 -2.91 12.43 -5.76
CA ALA A 112 -2.27 13.74 -5.71
C ALA A 112 -3.02 14.71 -4.78
N LEU A 113 -4.36 14.69 -4.81
CA LEU A 113 -5.20 15.49 -3.92
C LEU A 113 -4.99 15.10 -2.45
N LEU A 114 -5.05 13.80 -2.14
CA LEU A 114 -4.86 13.32 -0.77
C LEU A 114 -3.44 13.64 -0.26
N LEU A 115 -2.42 13.49 -1.11
CA LEU A 115 -1.05 13.86 -0.78
C LEU A 115 -0.91 15.35 -0.49
N ALA A 116 -1.49 16.21 -1.33
CA ALA A 116 -1.47 17.66 -1.14
C ALA A 116 -2.19 18.07 0.15
N LEU A 117 -3.35 17.47 0.43
CA LEU A 117 -4.09 17.70 1.67
C LEU A 117 -3.26 17.28 2.89
N ARG A 118 -2.62 16.10 2.83
CA ARG A 118 -1.78 15.62 3.92
C ARG A 118 -0.57 16.53 4.15
N ALA A 119 0.11 16.96 3.11
CA ALA A 119 1.25 17.87 3.21
C ALA A 119 0.83 19.20 3.84
N ARG A 120 -0.32 19.76 3.44
CA ARG A 120 -0.85 20.99 4.04
C ARG A 120 -1.20 20.82 5.53
N LEU A 121 -1.79 19.68 5.90
CA LEU A 121 -2.11 19.38 7.30
C LEU A 121 -0.85 19.26 8.16
N GLU A 122 0.19 18.62 7.68
CA GLU A 122 1.46 18.49 8.42
C GLU A 122 2.17 19.86 8.54
N ALA A 123 2.15 20.70 7.49
CA ALA A 123 2.69 22.05 7.56
C ALA A 123 1.95 22.91 8.62
N ARG A 124 0.61 22.85 8.66
CA ARG A 124 -0.18 23.55 9.67
C ARG A 124 0.05 23.05 11.09
N ARG A 125 0.27 21.75 11.25
CA ARG A 125 0.63 21.18 12.56
C ARG A 125 1.97 21.69 13.06
N ALA A 126 2.97 21.76 12.17
CA ALA A 126 4.28 22.28 12.51
C ALA A 126 4.21 23.78 12.92
N GLU A 127 3.44 24.60 12.20
CA GLU A 127 3.21 26.00 12.56
C GLU A 127 2.57 26.15 13.98
N VAL A 128 1.57 25.32 14.28
CA VAL A 128 0.89 25.33 15.58
C VAL A 128 1.85 24.89 16.70
N GLU A 129 2.64 23.85 16.45
CA GLU A 129 3.62 23.35 17.42
C GLU A 129 4.70 24.41 17.73
N GLU A 130 5.18 25.12 16.72
CA GLU A 130 6.12 26.22 16.88
C GLU A 130 5.53 27.36 17.71
N LEU A 131 4.26 27.73 17.48
CA LEU A 131 3.57 28.75 18.27
C LEU A 131 3.40 28.34 19.74
N TYR A 132 3.10 27.07 20.03
CA TYR A 132 3.02 26.58 21.41
C TYR A 132 4.36 26.69 22.13
N LEU A 133 5.47 26.34 21.48
CA LEU A 133 6.82 26.47 22.07
C LEU A 133 7.16 27.91 22.40
N MET A 134 6.82 28.87 21.53
CA MET A 134 7.04 30.30 21.81
C MET A 134 6.25 30.83 23.02
N VAL A 135 5.03 30.33 23.23
CA VAL A 135 4.18 30.74 24.37
C VAL A 135 4.65 30.09 25.68
N GLU A 136 5.28 28.95 25.65
CA GLU A 136 5.82 28.29 26.86
C GLU A 136 7.16 28.90 27.32
N GLU A 137 7.88 29.62 26.46
CA GLU A 137 9.13 30.30 26.78
C GLU A 137 8.94 31.69 27.40
N ASP A 138 7.74 32.29 27.30
CA ASP A 138 7.35 33.58 27.92
C ASP A 138 6.71 33.37 29.31
#